data_5aa911d61c7247dafa7ed916c53f5e8e
#
_entry.id   5aa911d61c7247dafa7ed916c53f5e8e
#
_cell.length_a   1.000
_cell.length_b   1.000
_cell.length_c   1.000
_cell.angle_alpha   90.00
_cell.angle_beta   90.00
_cell.angle_gamma   90.00
#
_symmetry.space_group_name_H-M   'P 1'
#
loop_
_entity.id
_entity.type
_entity.pdbx_description
1 polymer ?
#
loop_
_entity_poly.entity_id
_entity_poly.type
_entity_poly.pdbx_seq_one_letter_code
_entity_poly.pdbx_strand_id
1 'polypeptide(L)'
;MRSEPSGRPSQQAEGKAKLVICISGLSGTGKSTVGRELAKHYGLRYVSGGEALREKARELGYHPSGPGWWEGPEGMKFMEERLKNPRFDREVDEWLMSLAEEGNMVIDSWTIAQLLKRSGCLKVCLYGSEEVRARRVAGRDGVPLDEALRALREKEEKTRQIYERIYGFDLWDLSPYDLIVDTDNLSPDEVIRAVRAVIESMVARGEFR
;
A
#
# COMPACT_ATOMS: atom_id res chain seq x y z
N MET A 1 44.54 28.40 -40.77
CA MET A 1 43.61 28.79 -39.70
C MET A 1 42.32 28.04 -39.92
N ARG A 2 42.06 26.99 -39.12
CA ARG A 2 40.82 26.25 -39.11
C ARG A 2 40.22 26.43 -37.71
N SER A 3 39.06 27.08 -37.64
CA SER A 3 38.28 27.31 -36.44
C SER A 3 37.56 26.03 -36.01
N GLU A 4 37.86 25.57 -34.79
CA GLU A 4 37.13 24.51 -34.13
C GLU A 4 35.73 24.99 -33.68
N PRO A 5 34.66 24.15 -33.79
CA PRO A 5 33.40 24.46 -33.22
C PRO A 5 33.40 24.05 -31.73
N SER A 6 33.14 25.02 -30.84
CA SER A 6 32.92 24.81 -29.43
C SER A 6 31.66 23.96 -29.19
N GLY A 7 31.84 22.70 -28.84
CA GLY A 7 30.80 21.86 -28.34
C GLY A 7 30.32 22.38 -26.98
N ARG A 8 29.06 22.80 -26.91
CA ARG A 8 28.37 23.05 -25.63
C ARG A 8 28.22 21.72 -24.89
N PRO A 9 28.48 21.67 -23.58
CA PRO A 9 28.20 20.47 -22.82
C PRO A 9 26.68 20.24 -22.80
N SER A 10 26.30 19.00 -23.11
CA SER A 10 24.94 18.48 -23.02
C SER A 10 24.36 18.79 -21.64
N GLN A 11 23.19 19.43 -21.64
CA GLN A 11 22.38 19.65 -20.44
C GLN A 11 22.23 18.31 -19.71
N GLN A 12 22.69 18.30 -18.47
CA GLN A 12 22.48 17.21 -17.53
C GLN A 12 20.98 16.98 -17.43
N ALA A 13 20.54 15.72 -17.61
CA ALA A 13 19.18 15.32 -17.36
C ALA A 13 18.84 15.67 -15.92
N GLU A 14 18.04 16.72 -15.73
CA GLU A 14 17.46 17.07 -14.43
C GLU A 14 16.76 15.80 -13.91
N GLY A 15 17.18 15.34 -12.73
CA GLY A 15 16.66 14.13 -12.12
C GLY A 15 15.14 14.25 -12.00
N LYS A 16 14.39 13.42 -12.72
CA LYS A 16 12.94 13.36 -12.59
C LYS A 16 12.61 13.12 -11.12
N ALA A 17 11.71 13.94 -10.58
CA ALA A 17 11.20 13.79 -9.22
C ALA A 17 10.78 12.33 -8.97
N LYS A 18 11.34 11.71 -7.93
CA LYS A 18 11.08 10.31 -7.60
C LYS A 18 9.84 10.20 -6.73
N LEU A 19 8.66 10.37 -7.32
CA LEU A 19 7.39 10.27 -6.60
C LEU A 19 7.19 8.87 -6.00
N VAL A 20 7.00 8.81 -4.69
CA VAL A 20 6.60 7.61 -3.97
C VAL A 20 5.32 7.89 -3.21
N ILE A 21 4.31 7.05 -3.40
CA ILE A 21 3.03 7.13 -2.70
C ILE A 21 2.84 5.83 -1.92
N CYS A 22 2.77 5.92 -0.60
CA CYS A 22 2.45 4.80 0.28
C CYS A 22 0.97 4.86 0.64
N ILE A 23 0.21 3.82 0.31
CA ILE A 23 -1.21 3.71 0.65
C ILE A 23 -1.38 2.59 1.66
N SER A 24 -1.89 2.94 2.82
CA SER A 24 -2.22 2.00 3.90
C SER A 24 -3.70 2.09 4.26
N GLY A 25 -4.14 1.19 5.09
CA GLY A 25 -5.52 1.10 5.58
C GLY A 25 -5.96 -0.37 5.67
N LEU A 26 -7.03 -0.63 6.37
CA LEU A 26 -7.54 -1.98 6.61
C LEU A 26 -8.19 -2.60 5.37
N SER A 27 -8.58 -3.88 5.44
CA SER A 27 -9.34 -4.54 4.38
C SER A 27 -10.66 -3.82 4.10
N GLY A 28 -11.05 -3.71 2.84
CA GLY A 28 -12.31 -3.06 2.44
C GLY A 28 -12.29 -1.53 2.35
N THR A 29 -11.15 -0.86 2.62
CA THR A 29 -11.03 0.61 2.48
C THR A 29 -10.81 1.11 1.05
N GLY A 30 -10.54 0.21 0.09
CA GLY A 30 -10.34 0.59 -1.32
C GLY A 30 -8.89 0.86 -1.73
N LYS A 31 -7.89 0.55 -0.91
CA LYS A 31 -6.45 0.77 -1.20
C LYS A 31 -6.02 0.38 -2.60
N SER A 32 -6.31 -0.86 -2.98
CA SER A 32 -5.85 -1.40 -4.26
C SER A 32 -6.51 -0.72 -5.46
N THR A 33 -7.77 -0.30 -5.33
CA THR A 33 -8.47 0.47 -6.35
C THR A 33 -7.83 1.85 -6.52
N VAL A 34 -7.69 2.59 -5.43
CA VAL A 34 -7.09 3.93 -5.42
C VAL A 34 -5.63 3.86 -5.87
N GLY A 35 -4.86 2.91 -5.35
CA GLY A 35 -3.44 2.76 -5.66
C GLY A 35 -3.18 2.48 -7.14
N ARG A 36 -3.95 1.57 -7.76
CA ARG A 36 -3.82 1.27 -9.20
C ARG A 36 -4.17 2.46 -10.08
N GLU A 37 -5.23 3.19 -9.75
CA GLU A 37 -5.64 4.37 -10.53
C GLU A 37 -4.64 5.52 -10.39
N LEU A 38 -4.08 5.76 -9.20
CA LEU A 38 -3.01 6.74 -9.01
C LEU A 38 -1.75 6.34 -9.79
N ALA A 39 -1.35 5.06 -9.72
CA ALA A 39 -0.20 4.56 -10.48
C ALA A 39 -0.38 4.75 -11.99
N LYS A 40 -1.56 4.40 -12.51
CA LYS A 40 -1.91 4.62 -13.92
C LYS A 40 -1.88 6.10 -14.31
N HIS A 41 -2.47 6.96 -13.47
CA HIS A 41 -2.57 8.40 -13.75
C HIS A 41 -1.19 9.08 -13.83
N TYR A 42 -0.28 8.73 -12.92
CA TYR A 42 1.06 9.32 -12.85
C TYR A 42 2.14 8.53 -13.60
N GLY A 43 1.79 7.43 -14.26
CA GLY A 43 2.76 6.55 -14.95
C GLY A 43 3.74 5.88 -13.98
N LEU A 44 3.27 5.53 -12.77
CA LEU A 44 4.06 4.91 -11.72
C LEU A 44 3.88 3.39 -11.73
N ARG A 45 4.86 2.67 -11.18
CA ARG A 45 4.73 1.24 -10.88
C ARG A 45 3.82 1.06 -9.67
N TYR A 46 2.87 0.12 -9.73
CA TYR A 46 2.06 -0.30 -8.59
C TYR A 46 2.62 -1.58 -7.98
N VAL A 47 2.76 -1.61 -6.67
CA VAL A 47 3.25 -2.77 -5.89
C VAL A 47 2.35 -2.98 -4.68
N SER A 48 2.02 -4.24 -4.39
CA SER A 48 1.19 -4.60 -3.24
C SER A 48 1.90 -5.60 -2.33
N GLY A 49 2.03 -5.25 -1.05
CA GLY A 49 2.53 -6.16 -0.01
C GLY A 49 1.63 -7.37 0.18
N GLY A 50 0.31 -7.20 0.03
CA GLY A 50 -0.63 -8.32 0.08
C GLY A 50 -0.43 -9.32 -1.05
N GLU A 51 -0.11 -8.87 -2.27
CA GLU A 51 0.23 -9.77 -3.38
C GLU A 51 1.59 -10.43 -3.17
N ALA A 52 2.59 -9.72 -2.67
CA ALA A 52 3.90 -10.30 -2.34
C ALA A 52 3.78 -11.40 -1.27
N LEU A 53 2.95 -11.21 -0.25
CA LEU A 53 2.66 -12.25 0.74
C LEU A 53 1.89 -13.43 0.14
N ARG A 54 1.05 -13.22 -0.87
CA ARG A 54 0.42 -14.34 -1.62
C ARG A 54 1.44 -15.17 -2.39
N GLU A 55 2.47 -14.55 -2.96
CA GLU A 55 3.56 -15.30 -3.59
C GLU A 55 4.29 -16.17 -2.55
N LYS A 56 4.55 -15.63 -1.35
CA LYS A 56 5.10 -16.44 -0.24
C LYS A 56 4.19 -17.60 0.15
N ALA A 57 2.88 -17.39 0.14
CA ALA A 57 1.91 -18.47 0.38
C ALA A 57 2.00 -19.56 -0.69
N ARG A 58 2.15 -19.19 -1.98
CA ARG A 58 2.34 -20.17 -3.08
C ARG A 58 3.61 -20.99 -2.92
N GLU A 59 4.71 -20.37 -2.49
CA GLU A 59 5.97 -21.07 -2.18
C GLU A 59 5.80 -22.16 -1.10
N LEU A 60 4.82 -21.98 -0.21
CA LEU A 60 4.46 -22.93 0.85
C LEU A 60 3.37 -23.94 0.45
N GLY A 61 2.93 -23.92 -0.81
CA GLY A 61 1.93 -24.86 -1.32
C GLY A 61 0.48 -24.43 -1.08
N TYR A 62 0.21 -23.19 -0.67
CA TYR A 62 -1.13 -22.62 -0.66
C TYR A 62 -1.55 -22.20 -2.07
N HIS A 63 -2.86 -22.07 -2.29
CA HIS A 63 -3.41 -21.70 -3.60
C HIS A 63 -4.19 -20.38 -3.53
N PRO A 64 -3.54 -19.23 -3.32
CA PRO A 64 -4.22 -17.97 -3.20
C PRO A 64 -4.91 -17.59 -4.52
N SER A 65 -6.24 -17.64 -4.51
CA SER A 65 -7.08 -17.32 -5.65
C SER A 65 -8.17 -16.32 -5.24
N GLY A 66 -8.45 -15.37 -6.12
CA GLY A 66 -9.49 -14.38 -5.89
C GLY A 66 -9.22 -13.38 -4.75
N PRO A 67 -10.02 -12.33 -4.65
CA PRO A 67 -9.84 -11.28 -3.65
C PRO A 67 -10.14 -11.73 -2.22
N GLY A 68 -11.11 -12.64 -2.03
CA GLY A 68 -11.54 -13.15 -0.71
C GLY A 68 -10.64 -14.23 -0.10
N TRP A 69 -9.55 -14.60 -0.74
CA TRP A 69 -8.66 -15.65 -0.22
C TRP A 69 -8.16 -15.35 1.19
N TRP A 70 -7.87 -14.07 1.48
CA TRP A 70 -7.35 -13.66 2.77
C TRP A 70 -8.33 -13.88 3.93
N GLU A 71 -9.61 -13.77 3.65
CA GLU A 71 -10.70 -13.94 4.58
C GLU A 71 -11.22 -15.41 4.59
N GLY A 72 -10.72 -16.24 3.67
CA GLY A 72 -11.07 -17.65 3.55
C GLY A 72 -10.19 -18.58 4.39
N PRO A 73 -10.55 -19.88 4.45
CA PRO A 73 -9.88 -20.87 5.31
C PRO A 73 -8.38 -21.04 5.04
N GLU A 74 -7.94 -21.01 3.77
CA GLU A 74 -6.50 -21.09 3.43
C GLU A 74 -5.75 -19.86 3.85
N GLY A 75 -6.32 -18.67 3.61
CA GLY A 75 -5.73 -17.39 4.02
C GLY A 75 -5.56 -17.33 5.53
N MET A 76 -6.56 -17.78 6.29
CA MET A 76 -6.48 -17.83 7.74
C MET A 76 -5.41 -18.81 8.25
N LYS A 77 -5.23 -19.97 7.61
CA LYS A 77 -4.12 -20.88 7.92
C LYS A 77 -2.77 -20.23 7.63
N PHE A 78 -2.64 -19.53 6.52
CA PHE A 78 -1.41 -18.80 6.20
C PHE A 78 -1.14 -17.68 7.21
N MET A 79 -2.17 -16.99 7.72
CA MET A 79 -2.01 -16.02 8.81
C MET A 79 -1.41 -16.67 10.07
N GLU A 80 -1.79 -17.91 10.40
CA GLU A 80 -1.21 -18.66 11.51
C GLU A 80 0.26 -19.04 11.28
N GLU A 81 0.64 -19.36 10.04
CA GLU A 81 2.04 -19.59 9.69
C GLU A 81 2.86 -18.30 9.83
N ARG A 82 2.33 -17.15 9.42
CA ARG A 82 2.97 -15.84 9.61
C ARG A 82 3.15 -15.50 11.09
N LEU A 83 2.17 -15.82 11.95
CA LEU A 83 2.31 -15.67 13.41
C LEU A 83 3.46 -16.51 13.97
N LYS A 84 3.67 -17.73 13.46
CA LYS A 84 4.78 -18.61 13.88
C LYS A 84 6.13 -18.17 13.30
N ASN A 85 6.14 -17.71 12.05
CA ASN A 85 7.34 -17.36 11.33
C ASN A 85 7.26 -15.92 10.76
N PRO A 86 7.71 -14.92 11.51
CA PRO A 86 7.66 -13.52 11.09
C PRO A 86 8.64 -13.17 9.95
N ARG A 87 9.43 -14.14 9.47
CA ARG A 87 10.39 -13.93 8.39
C ARG A 87 9.71 -13.54 7.10
N PHE A 88 8.54 -14.10 6.79
CA PHE A 88 7.81 -13.80 5.55
C PHE A 88 7.45 -12.31 5.45
N ASP A 89 6.95 -11.75 6.54
CA ASP A 89 6.59 -10.33 6.61
C ASP A 89 7.81 -9.45 6.48
N ARG A 90 8.91 -9.75 7.20
CA ARG A 90 10.15 -8.99 7.12
C ARG A 90 10.75 -8.99 5.71
N GLU A 91 10.81 -10.14 5.04
CA GLU A 91 11.32 -10.23 3.67
C GLU A 91 10.50 -9.38 2.69
N VAL A 92 9.16 -9.40 2.83
CA VAL A 92 8.28 -8.60 1.99
C VAL A 92 8.45 -7.10 2.29
N ASP A 93 8.49 -6.71 3.57
CA ASP A 93 8.63 -5.31 3.96
C ASP A 93 10.01 -4.75 3.57
N GLU A 94 11.10 -5.51 3.75
CA GLU A 94 12.45 -5.14 3.29
C GLU A 94 12.49 -4.95 1.77
N TRP A 95 11.85 -5.85 1.02
CA TRP A 95 11.73 -5.72 -0.42
C TRP A 95 10.92 -4.46 -0.81
N LEU A 96 9.78 -4.18 -0.16
CA LEU A 96 9.00 -2.97 -0.41
C LEU A 96 9.79 -1.70 -0.10
N MET A 97 10.56 -1.68 0.98
CA MET A 97 11.43 -0.55 1.32
C MET A 97 12.52 -0.35 0.28
N SER A 98 13.15 -1.43 -0.20
CA SER A 98 14.16 -1.32 -1.26
C SER A 98 13.59 -0.75 -2.57
N LEU A 99 12.37 -1.15 -2.93
CA LEU A 99 11.67 -0.58 -4.07
C LEU A 99 11.33 0.89 -3.88
N ALA A 100 10.94 1.30 -2.67
CA ALA A 100 10.65 2.70 -2.38
C ALA A 100 11.88 3.60 -2.62
N GLU A 101 13.10 3.09 -2.38
CA GLU A 101 14.34 3.83 -2.67
C GLU A 101 14.57 4.04 -4.19
N GLU A 102 14.08 3.14 -5.03
CA GLU A 102 14.12 3.33 -6.48
C GLU A 102 13.25 4.51 -6.93
N GLY A 103 12.14 4.76 -6.23
CA GLY A 103 11.17 5.82 -6.52
C GLY A 103 10.21 5.47 -7.66
N ASN A 104 9.38 6.42 -8.02
CA ASN A 104 8.38 6.32 -9.09
C ASN A 104 7.39 5.15 -8.92
N MET A 105 6.78 5.04 -7.74
CA MET A 105 5.85 3.96 -7.44
C MET A 105 4.74 4.32 -6.46
N VAL A 106 3.70 3.51 -6.50
CA VAL A 106 2.65 3.42 -5.50
C VAL A 106 2.78 2.09 -4.78
N ILE A 107 2.91 2.12 -3.47
CA ILE A 107 3.04 0.94 -2.60
C ILE A 107 1.78 0.80 -1.76
N ASP A 108 1.04 -0.28 -1.96
CA ASP A 108 -0.13 -0.69 -1.15
C ASP A 108 0.34 -1.69 -0.08
N SER A 109 0.47 -1.23 1.16
CA SER A 109 0.88 -2.07 2.28
C SER A 109 0.36 -1.52 3.60
N TRP A 110 0.14 -2.41 4.58
CA TRP A 110 -0.26 -2.01 5.93
C TRP A 110 0.89 -1.42 6.74
N THR A 111 2.12 -1.77 6.42
CA THR A 111 3.32 -1.49 7.22
C THR A 111 4.17 -0.36 6.67
N ILE A 112 4.15 -0.16 5.36
CA ILE A 112 5.14 0.69 4.68
C ILE A 112 5.18 2.13 5.20
N ALA A 113 4.04 2.70 5.58
CA ALA A 113 3.99 4.06 6.11
C ALA A 113 4.71 4.20 7.47
N GLN A 114 4.68 3.13 8.28
CA GLN A 114 5.38 3.05 9.57
C GLN A 114 6.89 2.82 9.38
N LEU A 115 7.25 1.95 8.44
CA LEU A 115 8.63 1.51 8.26
C LEU A 115 9.47 2.49 7.43
N LEU A 116 8.87 3.13 6.43
CA LEU A 116 9.59 4.01 5.53
C LEU A 116 9.85 5.37 6.19
N LYS A 117 11.13 5.66 6.46
CA LYS A 117 11.58 6.94 7.06
C LYS A 117 12.11 7.94 6.01
N ARG A 118 11.74 7.76 4.74
CA ARG A 118 12.20 8.60 3.65
C ARG A 118 11.44 9.93 3.62
N SER A 119 12.14 11.04 3.37
CA SER A 119 11.54 12.29 2.92
C SER A 119 11.12 12.20 1.45
N GLY A 120 10.16 13.00 1.01
CA GLY A 120 9.69 13.01 -0.38
C GLY A 120 8.86 11.77 -0.75
N CYS A 121 8.08 11.24 0.18
CA CYS A 121 7.00 10.31 -0.11
C CYS A 121 5.70 10.84 0.51
N LEU A 122 4.56 10.55 -0.11
CA LEU A 122 3.25 10.82 0.44
C LEU A 122 2.71 9.54 1.10
N LYS A 123 2.41 9.61 2.39
CA LYS A 123 1.84 8.51 3.18
C LYS A 123 0.35 8.73 3.39
N VAL A 124 -0.47 7.91 2.76
CA VAL A 124 -1.93 8.01 2.78
C VAL A 124 -2.52 6.84 3.57
N CYS A 125 -3.37 7.16 4.54
CA CYS A 125 -4.23 6.18 5.20
C CYS A 125 -5.65 6.28 4.63
N LEU A 126 -6.19 5.20 4.10
CA LEU A 126 -7.60 5.08 3.78
C LEU A 126 -8.31 4.44 4.99
N TYR A 127 -9.16 5.21 5.62
CA TYR A 127 -9.99 4.81 6.73
C TYR A 127 -11.38 4.41 6.23
N GLY A 128 -12.07 3.59 6.98
CA GLY A 128 -13.49 3.28 6.81
C GLY A 128 -14.01 2.53 8.03
N SER A 129 -15.25 2.81 8.40
CA SER A 129 -15.92 2.12 9.51
C SER A 129 -15.97 0.60 9.24
N GLU A 130 -15.94 -0.17 10.30
CA GLU A 130 -15.96 -1.63 10.20
C GLU A 130 -17.19 -2.12 9.41
N GLU A 131 -18.34 -1.49 9.63
CA GLU A 131 -19.59 -1.85 8.96
C GLU A 131 -19.53 -1.61 7.44
N VAL A 132 -19.02 -0.45 7.01
CA VAL A 132 -18.87 -0.12 5.58
C VAL A 132 -17.87 -1.05 4.93
N ARG A 133 -16.75 -1.33 5.58
CA ARG A 133 -15.72 -2.25 5.10
C ARG A 133 -16.26 -3.68 4.97
N ALA A 134 -17.01 -4.15 5.97
CA ALA A 134 -17.65 -5.47 5.93
C ALA A 134 -18.66 -5.59 4.78
N ARG A 135 -19.50 -4.58 4.54
CA ARG A 135 -20.42 -4.58 3.38
C ARG A 135 -19.66 -4.66 2.05
N ARG A 136 -18.54 -3.92 1.91
CA ARG A 136 -17.71 -3.96 0.70
C ARG A 136 -17.07 -5.33 0.49
N VAL A 137 -16.59 -5.96 1.55
CA VAL A 137 -16.01 -7.32 1.50
C VAL A 137 -17.10 -8.35 1.21
N ALA A 138 -18.26 -8.29 1.87
CA ALA A 138 -19.38 -9.16 1.60
C ALA A 138 -19.83 -9.11 0.14
N GLY A 139 -19.96 -7.90 -0.43
CA GLY A 139 -20.32 -7.72 -1.84
C GLY A 139 -19.24 -8.20 -2.81
N ARG A 140 -17.96 -8.02 -2.50
CA ARG A 140 -16.82 -8.46 -3.30
C ARG A 140 -16.72 -9.99 -3.36
N ASP A 141 -16.90 -10.64 -2.22
CA ASP A 141 -16.64 -12.08 -2.04
C ASP A 141 -17.90 -12.94 -2.16
N GLY A 142 -19.08 -12.32 -2.23
CA GLY A 142 -20.36 -13.02 -2.34
C GLY A 142 -20.76 -13.78 -1.07
N VAL A 143 -20.35 -13.29 0.10
CA VAL A 143 -20.63 -13.90 1.41
C VAL A 143 -21.63 -13.06 2.24
N PRO A 144 -22.32 -13.65 3.24
CA PRO A 144 -23.16 -12.90 4.16
C PRO A 144 -22.38 -11.83 4.93
N LEU A 145 -23.05 -10.72 5.29
CA LEU A 145 -22.43 -9.59 5.99
C LEU A 145 -21.80 -9.99 7.34
N ASP A 146 -22.49 -10.84 8.10
CA ASP A 146 -22.02 -11.32 9.40
C ASP A 146 -20.77 -12.22 9.27
N GLU A 147 -20.66 -12.98 8.18
CA GLU A 147 -19.48 -13.77 7.85
C GLU A 147 -18.31 -12.87 7.48
N ALA A 148 -18.52 -11.89 6.59
CA ALA A 148 -17.51 -10.90 6.25
C ALA A 148 -17.00 -10.13 7.46
N LEU A 149 -17.90 -9.73 8.37
CA LEU A 149 -17.55 -9.01 9.59
C LEU A 149 -16.66 -9.86 10.51
N ARG A 150 -17.02 -11.13 10.72
CA ARG A 150 -16.21 -12.05 11.53
C ARG A 150 -14.83 -12.25 10.93
N ALA A 151 -14.76 -12.51 9.62
CA ALA A 151 -13.51 -12.74 8.92
C ALA A 151 -12.59 -11.49 8.93
N LEU A 152 -13.14 -10.29 8.78
CA LEU A 152 -12.40 -9.05 8.93
C LEU A 152 -11.78 -8.90 10.31
N ARG A 153 -12.58 -9.07 11.36
CA ARG A 153 -12.12 -8.96 12.76
C ARG A 153 -10.99 -9.95 13.06
N GLU A 154 -11.17 -11.20 12.67
CA GLU A 154 -10.16 -12.25 12.87
C GLU A 154 -8.85 -11.92 12.14
N LYS A 155 -8.95 -11.52 10.88
CA LYS A 155 -7.77 -11.13 10.08
C LYS A 155 -7.05 -9.91 10.66
N GLU A 156 -7.78 -8.89 11.06
CA GLU A 156 -7.23 -7.66 11.61
C GLU A 156 -6.53 -7.93 12.93
N GLU A 157 -7.12 -8.72 13.82
CA GLU A 157 -6.50 -9.08 15.08
C GLU A 157 -5.23 -9.93 14.88
N LYS A 158 -5.26 -10.93 14.01
CA LYS A 158 -4.04 -11.71 13.67
C LYS A 158 -2.97 -10.81 13.06
N THR A 159 -3.33 -9.89 12.19
CA THR A 159 -2.38 -8.96 11.57
C THR A 159 -1.78 -8.01 12.60
N ARG A 160 -2.58 -7.48 13.53
CA ARG A 160 -2.10 -6.65 14.63
C ARG A 160 -1.05 -7.41 15.47
N GLN A 161 -1.35 -8.64 15.86
CA GLN A 161 -0.42 -9.49 16.63
C GLN A 161 0.88 -9.76 15.88
N ILE A 162 0.82 -9.98 14.55
CA ILE A 162 2.01 -10.17 13.72
C ILE A 162 2.89 -8.93 13.80
N TYR A 163 2.36 -7.74 13.51
CA TYR A 163 3.18 -6.54 13.40
C TYR A 163 3.60 -5.95 14.75
N GLU A 164 2.79 -6.09 15.79
CA GLU A 164 3.22 -5.79 17.15
C GLU A 164 4.42 -6.65 17.57
N ARG A 165 4.36 -7.96 17.27
CA ARG A 165 5.47 -8.88 17.57
C ARG A 165 6.73 -8.60 16.75
N ILE A 166 6.60 -8.22 15.47
CA ILE A 166 7.75 -8.04 14.57
C ILE A 166 8.41 -6.69 14.79
N TYR A 167 7.62 -5.64 14.94
CA TYR A 167 8.05 -4.24 14.87
C TYR A 167 7.75 -3.43 16.12
N GLY A 168 6.85 -3.89 16.98
CA GLY A 168 6.45 -3.19 18.20
C GLY A 168 5.60 -1.94 17.97
N PHE A 169 5.01 -1.78 16.77
CA PHE A 169 4.12 -0.65 16.50
C PHE A 169 2.64 -1.07 16.47
N ASP A 170 1.76 -0.11 16.75
CA ASP A 170 0.33 -0.26 16.63
C ASP A 170 -0.12 0.05 15.19
N LEU A 171 -0.86 -0.87 14.58
CA LEU A 171 -1.46 -0.65 13.25
C LEU A 171 -2.50 0.48 13.22
N TRP A 172 -3.05 0.83 14.40
CA TRP A 172 -4.02 1.90 14.55
C TRP A 172 -3.37 3.27 14.77
N ASP A 173 -2.05 3.34 14.92
CA ASP A 173 -1.33 4.60 15.00
C ASP A 173 -1.41 5.35 13.66
N LEU A 174 -2.10 6.48 13.68
CA LEU A 174 -2.27 7.35 12.51
C LEU A 174 -1.18 8.41 12.39
N SER A 175 -0.28 8.51 13.36
CA SER A 175 0.76 9.55 13.39
C SER A 175 1.74 9.54 12.22
N PRO A 176 2.05 8.39 11.54
CA PRO A 176 2.97 8.37 10.41
C PRO A 176 2.39 8.91 9.10
N TYR A 177 1.08 9.15 9.03
CA TYR A 177 0.41 9.48 7.77
C TYR A 177 0.34 10.99 7.54
N ASP A 178 0.61 11.41 6.29
CA ASP A 178 0.48 12.80 5.83
C ASP A 178 -0.97 13.14 5.49
N LEU A 179 -1.75 12.14 5.06
CA LEU A 179 -3.15 12.28 4.67
C LEU A 179 -3.98 11.09 5.16
N ILE A 180 -5.07 11.38 5.85
CA ILE A 180 -6.06 10.38 6.25
C ILE A 180 -7.36 10.71 5.54
N VAL A 181 -7.93 9.74 4.82
CA VAL A 181 -9.19 9.90 4.09
C VAL A 181 -10.21 8.90 4.61
N ASP A 182 -11.28 9.40 5.20
CA ASP A 182 -12.44 8.58 5.51
C ASP A 182 -13.22 8.29 4.22
N THR A 183 -13.38 7.00 3.93
CA THR A 183 -13.98 6.52 2.68
C THR A 183 -15.42 6.08 2.83
N ASP A 184 -16.04 6.24 3.98
CA ASP A 184 -17.39 5.72 4.25
C ASP A 184 -18.43 6.31 3.29
N ASN A 185 -18.36 7.62 3.06
CA ASN A 185 -19.32 8.36 2.25
C ASN A 185 -18.72 8.87 0.92
N LEU A 186 -17.52 8.40 0.55
CA LEU A 186 -16.85 8.81 -0.68
C LEU A 186 -16.82 7.68 -1.70
N SER A 187 -17.09 8.02 -2.95
CA SER A 187 -16.82 7.13 -4.09
C SER A 187 -15.30 7.00 -4.31
N PRO A 188 -14.84 5.92 -4.97
CA PRO A 188 -13.41 5.77 -5.32
C PRO A 188 -12.85 6.99 -6.08
N ASP A 189 -13.63 7.58 -6.99
CA ASP A 189 -13.21 8.75 -7.77
C ASP A 189 -13.02 10.00 -6.90
N GLU A 190 -13.85 10.18 -5.87
CA GLU A 190 -13.70 11.29 -4.91
C GLU A 190 -12.46 11.13 -4.06
N VAL A 191 -12.19 9.92 -3.57
CA VAL A 191 -10.96 9.60 -2.84
C VAL A 191 -9.74 9.86 -3.72
N ILE A 192 -9.74 9.38 -4.97
CA ILE A 192 -8.64 9.60 -5.92
C ILE A 192 -8.41 11.09 -6.16
N ARG A 193 -9.47 11.89 -6.36
CA ARG A 193 -9.34 13.34 -6.54
C ARG A 193 -8.74 14.03 -5.30
N ALA A 194 -9.16 13.65 -4.10
CA ALA A 194 -8.62 14.20 -2.86
C ALA A 194 -7.12 13.91 -2.71
N VAL A 195 -6.70 12.68 -2.94
CA VAL A 195 -5.29 12.29 -2.88
C VAL A 195 -4.46 13.00 -3.95
N ARG A 196 -4.98 13.12 -5.17
CA ARG A 196 -4.32 13.84 -6.27
C ARG A 196 -4.10 15.32 -5.95
N ALA A 197 -5.08 15.99 -5.36
CA ALA A 197 -4.94 17.39 -4.98
C ALA A 197 -3.75 17.62 -4.03
N VAL A 198 -3.53 16.69 -3.10
CA VAL A 198 -2.37 16.74 -2.20
C VAL A 198 -1.07 16.46 -2.96
N ILE A 199 -1.03 15.43 -3.82
CA ILE A 199 0.15 15.12 -4.64
C ILE A 199 0.53 16.33 -5.51
N GLU A 200 -0.41 16.92 -6.22
CA GLU A 200 -0.19 18.07 -7.09
C GLU A 200 0.36 19.28 -6.31
N SER A 201 -0.15 19.50 -5.09
CA SER A 201 0.37 20.53 -4.18
C SER A 201 1.82 20.25 -3.74
N MET A 202 2.15 19.00 -3.39
CA MET A 202 3.51 18.60 -2.98
C MET A 202 4.50 18.69 -4.16
N VAL A 203 4.08 18.28 -5.36
CA VAL A 203 4.88 18.44 -6.59
C VAL A 203 5.18 19.92 -6.85
N ALA A 204 4.18 20.78 -6.72
CA ALA A 204 4.35 22.23 -6.91
C ALA A 204 5.35 22.86 -5.91
N ARG A 205 5.44 22.31 -4.68
CA ARG A 205 6.44 22.73 -3.67
C ARG A 205 7.81 22.08 -3.86
N GLY A 206 7.97 21.16 -4.80
CA GLY A 206 9.22 20.45 -5.09
C GLY A 206 9.62 19.39 -4.06
N GLU A 207 8.66 18.80 -3.35
CA GLU A 207 8.93 17.86 -2.26
C GLU A 207 9.37 16.45 -2.70
N PHE A 208 9.22 16.11 -3.98
CA PHE A 208 9.64 14.81 -4.56
C PHE A 208 10.96 14.90 -5.34
N ARG A 209 11.95 15.67 -4.86
CA ARG A 209 13.27 15.81 -5.48
C ARG A 209 14.28 14.82 -4.95
#